data_214c973c12d75efef2cb2c9f647df8cc
#
_entry.id   214c973c12d75efef2cb2c9f647df8cc
#
_cell.length_a   1.000
_cell.length_b   1.000
_cell.length_c   1.000
_cell.angle_alpha   90.00
_cell.angle_beta   90.00
_cell.angle_gamma   90.00
#
_symmetry.space_group_name_H-M   'P 1'
#
loop_
_entity.id
_entity.type
_entity.pdbx_description
1 polymer ?
#
loop_
_entity_poly.entity_id
_entity_poly.type
_entity_poly.pdbx_seq_one_letter_code
_entity_poly.pdbx_strand_id
1 'polypeptide(L)'
;VVGEILEKIMNKKVIYTAIIGGYDELVEPDFIPNGWDFVCFSTRKLKSKHWDVRPTLPLYSDNTRTARKHKLLPHRLFPDYDYSLWIDGNIKVRNDINELLSHLDDCNYATYDHLQNKLDPRGCIYDEASTILHFGELNMKRNPEKGLSCFKDNPTLIKNQMERYLKEGYPRNNGLVVQMEVLRRHNESDVSKAMEEHWDELKYNSKREQLSFNYIAWKYNLKFNYIQGDSRENKYFLNMGAHTGKK
;
A
#
# COMPACT_ATOMS: atom_id res chain seq x y z
N VAL A 1 -12.94 -7.29 -37.13
CA VAL A 1 -14.22 -7.17 -36.39
C VAL A 1 -14.27 -8.17 -35.23
N VAL A 2 -14.01 -9.48 -35.42
CA VAL A 2 -14.01 -10.47 -34.32
C VAL A 2 -12.79 -10.30 -33.43
N GLY A 3 -11.62 -9.97 -33.96
CA GLY A 3 -10.39 -9.66 -33.20
C GLY A 3 -10.51 -8.38 -32.35
N GLU A 4 -11.10 -7.32 -32.89
CA GLU A 4 -11.35 -6.06 -32.19
C GLU A 4 -12.41 -6.21 -31.07
N ILE A 5 -13.35 -7.15 -31.23
CA ILE A 5 -14.33 -7.47 -30.17
C ILE A 5 -13.68 -8.28 -29.05
N LEU A 6 -12.75 -9.18 -29.37
CA LEU A 6 -11.96 -9.97 -28.38
C LEU A 6 -10.95 -9.09 -27.62
N GLU A 7 -10.32 -8.11 -28.24
CA GLU A 7 -9.49 -7.12 -27.54
C GLU A 7 -10.27 -6.25 -26.57
N LYS A 8 -11.57 -6.00 -26.86
CA LYS A 8 -12.46 -5.25 -25.97
C LYS A 8 -12.94 -6.02 -24.72
N ILE A 9 -12.68 -7.33 -24.68
CA ILE A 9 -13.05 -8.23 -23.54
C ILE A 9 -11.85 -8.58 -22.67
N MET A 10 -10.62 -8.19 -23.05
CA MET A 10 -9.47 -8.42 -22.18
C MET A 10 -9.45 -7.40 -21.05
N ASN A 11 -9.65 -7.88 -19.81
CA ASN A 11 -9.55 -7.07 -18.61
C ASN A 11 -8.22 -6.33 -18.55
N LYS A 12 -8.26 -5.00 -18.52
CA LYS A 12 -7.06 -4.17 -18.40
C LYS A 12 -6.52 -4.23 -16.98
N LYS A 13 -5.24 -4.48 -16.85
CA LYS A 13 -4.57 -4.65 -15.56
C LYS A 13 -3.35 -3.76 -15.45
N VAL A 14 -3.16 -3.11 -14.32
CA VAL A 14 -2.01 -2.23 -14.06
C VAL A 14 -1.29 -2.59 -12.76
N ILE A 15 0.04 -2.76 -12.84
CA ILE A 15 0.95 -2.72 -11.70
C ILE A 15 1.43 -1.29 -11.56
N TYR A 16 1.32 -0.71 -10.38
CA TYR A 16 1.74 0.68 -10.22
C TYR A 16 2.41 0.97 -8.89
N THR A 17 3.23 2.00 -8.89
CA THR A 17 3.97 2.50 -7.72
C THR A 17 4.08 4.02 -7.78
N ALA A 18 4.55 4.63 -6.68
CA ALA A 18 4.88 6.05 -6.65
C ALA A 18 6.20 6.31 -5.92
N ILE A 19 7.15 6.96 -6.61
CA ILE A 19 8.45 7.36 -6.06
C ILE A 19 8.48 8.88 -5.93
N ILE A 20 8.24 9.35 -4.72
CA ILE A 20 8.08 10.77 -4.40
C ILE A 20 9.29 11.27 -3.60
N GLY A 21 9.85 12.41 -4.02
CA GLY A 21 10.95 13.07 -3.32
C GLY A 21 12.28 12.29 -3.34
N GLY A 22 12.41 11.25 -4.17
CA GLY A 22 13.64 10.45 -4.24
C GLY A 22 13.86 9.52 -3.08
N TYR A 23 12.78 9.03 -2.50
CA TYR A 23 12.82 8.11 -1.37
C TYR A 23 13.35 6.73 -1.74
N ASP A 24 13.05 6.27 -2.97
CA ASP A 24 13.51 4.99 -3.53
C ASP A 24 14.11 5.19 -4.92
N GLU A 25 14.92 4.23 -5.36
CA GLU A 25 15.22 4.00 -6.77
C GLU A 25 14.13 3.11 -7.38
N LEU A 26 13.83 3.32 -8.67
CA LEU A 26 12.83 2.50 -9.37
C LEU A 26 13.39 1.10 -9.63
N VAL A 27 12.72 0.09 -9.09
CA VAL A 27 13.13 -1.31 -9.24
C VAL A 27 12.53 -1.88 -10.53
N GLU A 28 13.41 -2.36 -11.44
CA GLU A 28 12.95 -3.07 -12.63
C GLU A 28 12.44 -4.47 -12.28
N PRO A 29 11.34 -4.94 -12.88
CA PRO A 29 10.85 -6.29 -12.68
C PRO A 29 11.78 -7.33 -13.32
N ASP A 30 11.88 -8.52 -12.69
CA ASP A 30 12.56 -9.67 -13.29
C ASP A 30 11.61 -10.43 -14.26
N PHE A 31 10.30 -10.25 -14.10
CA PHE A 31 9.26 -10.90 -14.90
C PHE A 31 8.16 -9.89 -15.28
N ILE A 32 7.72 -9.93 -16.53
CA ILE A 32 6.62 -9.12 -17.06
C ILE A 32 5.40 -10.02 -17.23
N PRO A 33 4.41 -9.96 -16.32
CA PRO A 33 3.20 -10.76 -16.43
C PRO A 33 2.37 -10.34 -17.64
N ASN A 34 1.83 -11.31 -18.36
CA ASN A 34 1.04 -11.03 -19.56
C ASN A 34 -0.23 -10.23 -19.24
N GLY A 35 -0.47 -9.17 -20.00
CA GLY A 35 -1.65 -8.33 -19.89
C GLY A 35 -1.61 -7.31 -18.73
N TRP A 36 -0.43 -7.04 -18.15
CA TRP A 36 -0.23 -6.02 -17.14
C TRP A 36 0.64 -4.87 -17.66
N ASP A 37 0.14 -3.65 -17.52
CA ASP A 37 0.92 -2.43 -17.71
C ASP A 37 1.66 -2.08 -16.43
N PHE A 38 2.85 -1.45 -16.57
CA PHE A 38 3.65 -0.98 -15.45
C PHE A 38 3.67 0.54 -15.43
N VAL A 39 3.18 1.17 -14.36
CA VAL A 39 3.10 2.64 -14.23
C VAL A 39 3.78 3.10 -12.95
N CYS A 40 4.72 4.03 -13.06
CA CYS A 40 5.38 4.67 -11.93
C CYS A 40 5.08 6.18 -11.90
N PHE A 41 4.44 6.67 -10.84
CA PHE A 41 4.31 8.12 -10.62
C PHE A 41 5.56 8.64 -9.92
N SER A 42 6.17 9.70 -10.44
CA SER A 42 7.38 10.25 -9.84
C SER A 42 7.44 11.77 -9.92
N THR A 43 7.99 12.39 -8.86
CA THR A 43 8.33 13.81 -8.83
C THR A 43 9.68 14.10 -9.49
N ARG A 44 10.42 13.08 -9.90
CA ARG A 44 11.71 13.15 -10.59
C ARG A 44 11.65 12.48 -11.95
N LYS A 45 12.52 12.88 -12.87
CA LYS A 45 12.74 12.14 -14.12
C LYS A 45 13.47 10.84 -13.78
N LEU A 46 12.80 9.72 -13.98
CA LEU A 46 13.38 8.38 -13.87
C LEU A 46 13.48 7.77 -15.27
N LYS A 47 14.49 6.94 -15.48
CA LYS A 47 14.62 6.12 -16.69
C LYS A 47 14.27 4.69 -16.32
N SER A 48 13.46 4.04 -17.14
CA SER A 48 13.08 2.65 -16.97
C SER A 48 12.93 1.98 -18.32
N LYS A 49 13.13 0.67 -18.34
CA LYS A 49 12.91 -0.18 -19.50
C LYS A 49 11.46 -0.67 -19.59
N HIS A 50 10.82 -0.86 -18.43
CA HIS A 50 9.51 -1.52 -18.35
C HIS A 50 8.41 -0.64 -17.77
N TRP A 51 8.77 0.39 -16.98
CA TRP A 51 7.81 1.29 -16.36
C TRP A 51 7.49 2.49 -17.25
N ASP A 52 6.20 2.75 -17.46
CA ASP A 52 5.71 4.05 -17.94
C ASP A 52 5.81 5.05 -16.77
N VAL A 53 6.84 5.90 -16.82
CA VAL A 53 7.10 6.89 -15.76
C VAL A 53 6.28 8.15 -16.02
N ARG A 54 5.27 8.36 -15.21
CA ARG A 54 4.36 9.51 -15.27
C ARG A 54 4.77 10.59 -14.28
N PRO A 55 4.95 11.84 -14.71
CA PRO A 55 5.29 12.93 -13.81
C PRO A 55 4.11 13.22 -12.87
N THR A 56 4.44 13.49 -11.59
CA THR A 56 3.48 13.99 -10.62
C THR A 56 4.09 15.12 -9.80
N LEU A 57 3.24 15.93 -9.18
CA LEU A 57 3.69 17.01 -8.30
C LEU A 57 3.61 16.56 -6.83
N PRO A 58 4.49 17.07 -5.96
CA PRO A 58 4.32 16.91 -4.53
C PRO A 58 3.09 17.69 -4.09
N LEU A 59 2.00 16.95 -3.78
CA LEU A 59 0.71 17.54 -3.42
C LEU A 59 0.64 18.00 -1.96
N TYR A 60 1.58 17.49 -1.14
CA TYR A 60 1.69 17.78 0.29
C TYR A 60 3.15 18.06 0.62
N SER A 61 3.40 18.81 1.68
CA SER A 61 4.74 18.98 2.25
C SER A 61 5.35 17.65 2.73
N ASP A 62 4.52 16.64 2.95
CA ASP A 62 4.89 15.27 3.30
C ASP A 62 4.84 14.37 2.05
N ASN A 63 6.01 13.99 1.56
CA ASN A 63 6.16 13.07 0.42
C ASN A 63 5.45 11.73 0.64
N THR A 64 5.38 11.25 1.89
CA THR A 64 4.67 10.00 2.23
C THR A 64 3.19 10.14 1.94
N ARG A 65 2.53 11.23 2.35
CA ARG A 65 1.12 11.46 2.05
C ARG A 65 0.86 11.59 0.54
N THR A 66 1.78 12.23 -0.19
CA THR A 66 1.69 12.29 -1.65
C THR A 66 1.71 10.88 -2.26
N ALA A 67 2.65 10.02 -1.84
CA ALA A 67 2.70 8.63 -2.30
C ALA A 67 1.44 7.83 -1.91
N ARG A 68 0.96 7.99 -0.67
CA ARG A 68 -0.25 7.29 -0.17
C ARG A 68 -1.51 7.69 -0.94
N LYS A 69 -1.63 8.93 -1.38
CA LYS A 69 -2.74 9.34 -2.24
C LYS A 69 -2.78 8.53 -3.54
N HIS A 70 -1.63 8.35 -4.20
CA HIS A 70 -1.56 7.51 -5.40
C HIS A 70 -1.90 6.04 -5.08
N LYS A 71 -1.39 5.52 -3.96
CA LYS A 71 -1.65 4.15 -3.51
C LYS A 71 -3.13 3.88 -3.26
N LEU A 72 -3.81 4.81 -2.59
CA LEU A 72 -5.18 4.59 -2.11
C LEU A 72 -6.25 4.90 -3.15
N LEU A 73 -5.99 5.78 -4.12
CA LEU A 73 -7.00 6.27 -5.06
C LEU A 73 -6.76 5.83 -6.52
N PRO A 74 -6.53 4.52 -6.81
CA PRO A 74 -6.33 4.05 -8.19
C PRO A 74 -7.54 4.26 -9.08
N HIS A 75 -8.76 4.26 -8.56
CA HIS A 75 -9.98 4.56 -9.32
C HIS A 75 -9.98 5.96 -9.93
N ARG A 76 -9.22 6.91 -9.35
CA ARG A 76 -9.02 8.25 -9.92
C ARG A 76 -7.88 8.31 -10.95
N LEU A 77 -6.95 7.34 -10.91
CA LEU A 77 -5.76 7.31 -11.77
C LEU A 77 -5.94 6.42 -13.00
N PHE A 78 -6.74 5.37 -12.85
CA PHE A 78 -6.90 4.29 -13.82
C PHE A 78 -8.38 3.93 -14.03
N PRO A 79 -9.25 4.90 -14.40
CA PRO A 79 -10.70 4.63 -14.53
C PRO A 79 -11.03 3.59 -15.61
N ASP A 80 -10.13 3.40 -16.59
CA ASP A 80 -10.30 2.47 -17.71
C ASP A 80 -9.66 1.10 -17.47
N TYR A 81 -9.14 0.82 -16.25
CA TYR A 81 -8.56 -0.46 -15.88
C TYR A 81 -9.48 -1.23 -14.93
N ASP A 82 -9.57 -2.54 -15.11
CA ASP A 82 -10.42 -3.41 -14.29
C ASP A 82 -9.70 -3.82 -12.99
N TYR A 83 -8.39 -4.00 -13.06
CA TYR A 83 -7.57 -4.42 -11.92
C TYR A 83 -6.38 -3.51 -11.72
N SER A 84 -6.05 -3.28 -10.47
CA SER A 84 -4.80 -2.63 -10.07
C SER A 84 -4.05 -3.43 -9.01
N LEU A 85 -2.74 -3.53 -9.18
CA LEU A 85 -1.82 -4.02 -8.18
C LEU A 85 -0.88 -2.88 -7.79
N TRP A 86 -1.02 -2.35 -6.58
CA TRP A 86 -0.01 -1.49 -5.99
C TRP A 86 1.16 -2.33 -5.51
N ILE A 87 2.37 -1.88 -5.74
CA ILE A 87 3.58 -2.36 -5.06
C ILE A 87 4.36 -1.16 -4.51
N ASP A 88 4.95 -1.30 -3.30
CA ASP A 88 5.85 -0.27 -2.77
C ASP A 88 7.11 -0.18 -3.65
N GLY A 89 7.77 0.99 -3.71
CA GLY A 89 8.84 1.27 -4.66
C GLY A 89 10.07 0.37 -4.56
N ASN A 90 10.25 -0.33 -3.44
CA ASN A 90 11.34 -1.29 -3.21
C ASN A 90 10.91 -2.76 -3.40
N ILE A 91 9.73 -3.01 -3.96
CA ILE A 91 9.24 -4.36 -4.26
C ILE A 91 9.51 -4.69 -5.73
N LYS A 92 10.11 -5.85 -5.96
CA LYS A 92 10.40 -6.40 -7.28
C LYS A 92 9.39 -7.50 -7.64
N VAL A 93 8.79 -7.41 -8.84
CA VAL A 93 8.01 -8.50 -9.43
C VAL A 93 8.98 -9.52 -10.04
N ARG A 94 8.89 -10.79 -9.62
CA ARG A 94 9.84 -11.84 -10.01
C ARG A 94 9.20 -13.05 -10.71
N ASN A 95 7.88 -13.10 -10.78
CA ASN A 95 7.17 -14.21 -11.44
C ASN A 95 5.79 -13.76 -11.94
N ASP A 96 5.07 -14.67 -12.63
CA ASP A 96 3.69 -14.43 -13.06
C ASP A 96 2.76 -14.27 -11.85
N ILE A 97 2.03 -13.16 -11.84
CA ILE A 97 1.09 -12.78 -10.80
C ILE A 97 -0.38 -13.01 -11.19
N ASN A 98 -0.65 -13.52 -12.38
CA ASN A 98 -2.03 -13.69 -12.85
C ASN A 98 -2.85 -14.63 -11.96
N GLU A 99 -2.22 -15.63 -11.32
CA GLU A 99 -2.90 -16.51 -10.37
C GLU A 99 -3.39 -15.80 -9.11
N LEU A 100 -2.81 -14.63 -8.76
CA LEU A 100 -3.28 -13.83 -7.62
C LEU A 100 -4.70 -13.27 -7.83
N LEU A 101 -5.17 -13.17 -9.08
CA LEU A 101 -6.53 -12.70 -9.39
C LEU A 101 -7.61 -13.55 -8.75
N SER A 102 -7.35 -14.84 -8.49
CA SER A 102 -8.28 -15.73 -7.78
C SER A 102 -8.61 -15.28 -6.36
N HIS A 103 -7.73 -14.48 -5.73
CA HIS A 103 -8.05 -13.87 -4.43
C HIS A 103 -9.15 -12.79 -4.50
N LEU A 104 -9.59 -12.43 -5.70
CA LEU A 104 -10.69 -11.50 -5.93
C LEU A 104 -11.99 -12.18 -6.39
N ASP A 105 -12.10 -13.51 -6.31
CA ASP A 105 -13.28 -14.22 -6.82
C ASP A 105 -14.55 -13.93 -5.99
N ASP A 106 -14.40 -13.68 -4.70
CA ASP A 106 -15.51 -13.42 -3.78
C ASP A 106 -15.44 -12.05 -3.08
N CYS A 107 -14.45 -11.24 -3.42
CA CYS A 107 -14.27 -9.86 -2.93
C CYS A 107 -13.53 -9.00 -3.96
N ASN A 108 -13.39 -7.70 -3.70
CA ASN A 108 -12.77 -6.76 -4.64
C ASN A 108 -11.42 -6.21 -4.15
N TYR A 109 -10.88 -6.77 -3.05
CA TYR A 109 -9.64 -6.31 -2.44
C TYR A 109 -8.87 -7.50 -1.84
N ALA A 110 -7.56 -7.57 -2.09
CA ALA A 110 -6.68 -8.57 -1.49
C ALA A 110 -5.31 -7.97 -1.14
N THR A 111 -4.74 -8.40 -0.03
CA THR A 111 -3.41 -8.02 0.45
C THR A 111 -2.88 -9.06 1.43
N TYR A 112 -1.64 -8.89 1.92
CA TYR A 112 -1.03 -9.86 2.82
C TYR A 112 -1.44 -9.67 4.28
N ASP A 113 -1.49 -10.77 5.02
CA ASP A 113 -1.67 -10.78 6.47
C ASP A 113 -0.32 -10.58 7.16
N HIS A 114 -0.25 -9.63 8.09
CA HIS A 114 0.97 -9.39 8.86
C HIS A 114 1.33 -10.54 9.81
N LEU A 115 0.36 -11.40 10.18
CA LEU A 115 0.64 -12.63 10.92
C LEU A 115 1.53 -13.62 10.17
N GLN A 116 1.57 -13.54 8.83
CA GLN A 116 2.44 -14.40 7.99
C GLN A 116 3.86 -13.85 7.85
N ASN A 117 4.17 -12.71 8.47
CA ASN A 117 5.52 -12.16 8.51
C ASN A 117 6.41 -13.04 9.40
N LYS A 118 7.47 -13.61 8.80
CA LYS A 118 8.39 -14.53 9.47
C LYS A 118 9.21 -13.89 10.60
N LEU A 119 9.49 -12.59 10.53
CA LEU A 119 10.38 -11.90 11.46
C LEU A 119 9.63 -11.27 12.64
N ASP A 120 8.42 -10.79 12.43
CA ASP A 120 7.73 -9.94 13.39
C ASP A 120 6.21 -10.00 13.16
N PRO A 121 5.57 -11.18 13.41
CA PRO A 121 4.15 -11.37 13.17
C PRO A 121 3.31 -10.60 14.18
N ARG A 122 2.29 -9.86 13.69
CA ARG A 122 1.28 -9.16 14.49
C ARG A 122 -0.08 -9.26 13.82
N GLY A 123 -1.13 -9.37 14.62
CA GLY A 123 -2.51 -9.47 14.14
C GLY A 123 -3.44 -8.38 14.68
N CYS A 124 -2.87 -7.24 15.15
CA CYS A 124 -3.66 -6.20 15.80
C CYS A 124 -3.07 -4.81 15.49
N ILE A 125 -3.91 -3.88 15.04
CA ILE A 125 -3.47 -2.50 14.78
C ILE A 125 -3.00 -1.78 16.06
N TYR A 126 -3.56 -2.13 17.21
CA TYR A 126 -3.15 -1.53 18.50
C TYR A 126 -1.76 -2.01 18.92
N ASP A 127 -1.42 -3.26 18.63
CA ASP A 127 -0.09 -3.80 18.90
C ASP A 127 0.95 -3.20 17.94
N GLU A 128 0.58 -3.02 16.67
CA GLU A 128 1.41 -2.29 15.70
C GLU A 128 1.67 -0.85 16.15
N ALA A 129 0.62 -0.14 16.59
CA ALA A 129 0.76 1.22 17.11
C ALA A 129 1.69 1.27 18.33
N SER A 130 1.51 0.35 19.28
CA SER A 130 2.35 0.24 20.48
C SER A 130 3.81 -0.04 20.13
N THR A 131 4.06 -0.93 19.18
CA THR A 131 5.40 -1.28 18.68
C THR A 131 6.08 -0.07 18.03
N ILE A 132 5.38 0.67 17.18
CA ILE A 132 5.91 1.88 16.52
C ILE A 132 6.28 2.94 17.54
N LEU A 133 5.43 3.17 18.53
CA LEU A 133 5.66 4.14 19.59
C LEU A 133 6.86 3.74 20.45
N HIS A 134 6.93 2.47 20.85
CA HIS A 134 8.05 1.94 21.63
C HIS A 134 9.40 2.10 20.92
N PHE A 135 9.48 1.72 19.64
CA PHE A 135 10.72 1.92 18.87
C PHE A 135 11.07 3.39 18.67
N GLY A 136 10.09 4.27 18.53
CA GLY A 136 10.31 5.72 18.48
C GLY A 136 10.91 6.24 19.79
N GLU A 137 10.38 5.80 20.93
CA GLU A 137 10.90 6.16 22.26
C GLU A 137 12.32 5.63 22.50
N LEU A 138 12.62 4.38 22.10
CA LEU A 138 13.98 3.82 22.17
C LEU A 138 14.97 4.62 21.31
N ASN A 139 14.56 4.99 20.08
CA ASN A 139 15.38 5.82 19.20
C ASN A 139 15.62 7.21 19.78
N MET A 140 14.61 7.82 20.39
CA MET A 140 14.73 9.14 21.01
C MET A 140 15.65 9.11 22.24
N LYS A 141 15.62 8.01 23.03
CA LYS A 141 16.60 7.82 24.12
C LYS A 141 18.06 7.71 23.64
N ARG A 142 18.26 7.10 22.46
CA ARG A 142 19.60 6.93 21.85
C ARG A 142 20.08 8.18 21.12
N ASN A 143 19.16 8.99 20.59
CA ASN A 143 19.42 10.16 19.75
C ASN A 143 18.51 11.33 20.17
N PRO A 144 18.69 11.89 21.38
CA PRO A 144 17.77 12.89 21.91
C PRO A 144 17.73 14.18 21.08
N GLU A 145 18.81 14.51 20.37
CA GLU A 145 18.92 15.66 19.49
C GLU A 145 17.97 15.60 18.28
N LYS A 146 17.50 14.40 17.91
CA LYS A 146 16.55 14.21 16.80
C LYS A 146 15.10 14.46 17.20
N GLY A 147 14.80 14.47 18.50
CA GLY A 147 13.46 14.74 19.01
C GLY A 147 12.39 13.85 18.34
N LEU A 148 11.29 14.46 17.91
CA LEU A 148 10.17 13.73 17.27
C LEU A 148 10.52 13.05 15.94
N SER A 149 11.63 13.40 15.29
CA SER A 149 12.06 12.71 14.06
C SER A 149 12.53 11.26 14.30
N CYS A 150 12.69 10.85 15.55
CA CYS A 150 12.92 9.47 15.95
C CYS A 150 11.71 8.55 15.70
N PHE A 151 10.52 9.12 15.61
CA PHE A 151 9.29 8.37 15.35
C PHE A 151 9.02 8.28 13.85
N LYS A 152 8.42 7.17 13.42
CA LYS A 152 7.99 6.99 12.03
C LYS A 152 6.83 7.92 11.63
N ASP A 153 6.08 8.41 12.62
CA ASP A 153 5.03 9.40 12.49
C ASP A 153 4.78 10.09 13.83
N ASN A 154 3.96 11.14 13.87
CA ASN A 154 3.65 11.89 15.08
C ASN A 154 3.02 10.98 16.14
N PRO A 155 3.66 10.79 17.31
CA PRO A 155 3.19 9.86 18.34
C PRO A 155 1.84 10.29 18.95
N THR A 156 1.54 11.58 19.03
CA THR A 156 0.26 12.08 19.54
C THR A 156 -0.87 11.75 18.58
N LEU A 157 -0.66 11.89 17.26
CA LEU A 157 -1.66 11.50 16.26
C LEU A 157 -1.96 10.01 16.33
N ILE A 158 -0.91 9.16 16.45
CA ILE A 158 -1.09 7.70 16.58
C ILE A 158 -1.92 7.37 17.84
N LYS A 159 -1.59 7.94 19.01
CA LYS A 159 -2.29 7.69 20.25
C LYS A 159 -3.77 8.10 20.16
N ASN A 160 -4.04 9.33 19.73
CA ASN A 160 -5.39 9.86 19.59
C ASN A 160 -6.24 9.02 18.60
N GLN A 161 -5.63 8.57 17.51
CA GLN A 161 -6.28 7.72 16.51
C GLN A 161 -6.69 6.36 17.11
N MET A 162 -5.79 5.70 17.85
CA MET A 162 -6.09 4.42 18.50
C MET A 162 -7.16 4.56 19.59
N GLU A 163 -7.11 5.63 20.40
CA GLU A 163 -8.14 5.92 21.40
C GLU A 163 -9.52 6.16 20.76
N ARG A 164 -9.57 6.88 19.64
CA ARG A 164 -10.80 7.10 18.89
C ARG A 164 -11.38 5.79 18.37
N TYR A 165 -10.57 4.91 17.78
CA TYR A 165 -11.03 3.60 17.30
C TYR A 165 -11.61 2.73 18.42
N LEU A 166 -10.98 2.73 19.61
CA LEU A 166 -11.52 2.04 20.78
C LEU A 166 -12.87 2.61 21.22
N LYS A 167 -13.02 3.95 21.24
CA LYS A 167 -14.28 4.62 21.58
C LYS A 167 -15.40 4.35 20.57
N GLU A 168 -15.04 4.19 19.29
CA GLU A 168 -15.98 3.83 18.22
C GLU A 168 -16.32 2.33 18.20
N GLY A 169 -15.72 1.53 19.09
CA GLY A 169 -16.01 0.10 19.26
C GLY A 169 -15.23 -0.83 18.32
N TYR A 170 -14.15 -0.35 17.66
CA TYR A 170 -13.31 -1.24 16.86
C TYR A 170 -12.60 -2.27 17.76
N PRO A 171 -12.80 -3.58 17.52
CA PRO A 171 -12.31 -4.60 18.45
C PRO A 171 -10.79 -4.77 18.38
N ARG A 172 -10.19 -5.23 19.49
CA ARG A 172 -8.81 -5.71 19.49
C ARG A 172 -8.71 -7.02 18.71
N ASN A 173 -7.51 -7.32 18.22
CA ASN A 173 -7.20 -8.56 17.48
C ASN A 173 -8.09 -8.79 16.24
N ASN A 174 -8.50 -7.70 15.59
CA ASN A 174 -9.31 -7.73 14.37
C ASN A 174 -8.46 -7.59 13.11
N GLY A 175 -7.28 -8.20 13.11
CA GLY A 175 -6.36 -8.26 11.96
C GLY A 175 -5.38 -7.08 11.88
N LEU A 176 -4.34 -7.31 11.10
CA LEU A 176 -3.37 -6.32 10.65
C LEU A 176 -2.87 -6.73 9.26
N VAL A 177 -3.08 -5.87 8.28
CA VAL A 177 -2.62 -6.12 6.91
C VAL A 177 -1.20 -5.62 6.68
N VAL A 178 -0.50 -6.23 5.71
CA VAL A 178 0.70 -5.65 5.10
C VAL A 178 0.28 -4.97 3.81
N GLN A 179 0.54 -3.68 3.70
CA GLN A 179 0.09 -2.87 2.57
C GLN A 179 1.19 -2.66 1.52
N MET A 180 2.25 -3.47 1.51
CA MET A 180 3.31 -3.34 0.49
C MET A 180 2.82 -3.74 -0.90
N GLU A 181 1.95 -4.74 -0.98
CA GLU A 181 1.26 -5.17 -2.19
C GLU A 181 -0.25 -5.18 -1.96
N VAL A 182 -0.99 -4.55 -2.88
CA VAL A 182 -2.45 -4.44 -2.77
C VAL A 182 -3.09 -4.67 -4.12
N LEU A 183 -3.82 -5.77 -4.26
CA LEU A 183 -4.56 -6.18 -5.46
C LEU A 183 -6.03 -5.78 -5.34
N ARG A 184 -6.62 -5.18 -6.39
CA ARG A 184 -8.00 -4.64 -6.34
C ARG A 184 -8.72 -4.67 -7.67
N ARG A 185 -10.04 -4.86 -7.63
CA ARG A 185 -10.99 -4.29 -8.60
C ARG A 185 -11.32 -2.88 -8.13
N HIS A 186 -10.47 -1.93 -8.43
CA HIS A 186 -10.43 -0.63 -7.77
C HIS A 186 -11.59 0.30 -8.15
N ASN A 187 -12.28 0.04 -9.26
CA ASN A 187 -13.44 0.82 -9.69
C ASN A 187 -14.75 0.33 -9.06
N GLU A 188 -14.74 -0.84 -8.37
CA GLU A 188 -15.91 -1.31 -7.66
C GLU A 188 -16.28 -0.37 -6.52
N SER A 189 -17.58 -0.17 -6.34
CA SER A 189 -18.11 0.88 -5.45
C SER A 189 -17.78 0.69 -3.98
N ASP A 190 -17.67 -0.56 -3.51
CA ASP A 190 -17.26 -0.91 -2.15
C ASP A 190 -15.80 -0.55 -1.91
N VAL A 191 -14.91 -0.85 -2.87
CA VAL A 191 -13.48 -0.51 -2.79
C VAL A 191 -13.28 1.00 -2.91
N SER A 192 -13.82 1.62 -3.96
CA SER A 192 -13.59 3.05 -4.21
C SER A 192 -14.08 3.91 -3.03
N LYS A 193 -15.26 3.62 -2.49
CA LYS A 193 -15.80 4.31 -1.30
C LYS A 193 -14.91 4.10 -0.08
N ALA A 194 -14.54 2.86 0.25
CA ALA A 194 -13.68 2.59 1.40
C ALA A 194 -12.29 3.24 1.25
N MET A 195 -11.74 3.31 0.05
CA MET A 195 -10.43 3.93 -0.21
C MET A 195 -10.48 5.46 -0.13
N GLU A 196 -11.59 6.12 -0.52
CA GLU A 196 -11.79 7.55 -0.27
C GLU A 196 -11.79 7.86 1.24
N GLU A 197 -12.54 7.08 2.02
CA GLU A 197 -12.60 7.23 3.47
C GLU A 197 -11.23 6.91 4.13
N HIS A 198 -10.52 5.90 3.62
CA HIS A 198 -9.16 5.60 4.08
C HIS A 198 -8.19 6.73 3.78
N TRP A 199 -8.33 7.38 2.60
CA TRP A 199 -7.54 8.55 2.27
C TRP A 199 -7.86 9.73 3.19
N ASP A 200 -9.13 9.96 3.50
CA ASP A 200 -9.54 11.01 4.44
C ASP A 200 -8.99 10.76 5.84
N GLU A 201 -8.98 9.50 6.28
CA GLU A 201 -8.33 9.10 7.52
C GLU A 201 -6.83 9.46 7.53
N LEU A 202 -6.09 9.17 6.47
CA LEU A 202 -4.66 9.48 6.37
C LEU A 202 -4.35 10.98 6.26
N LYS A 203 -5.26 11.77 5.71
CA LYS A 203 -5.07 13.23 5.62
C LYS A 203 -4.94 13.90 6.98
N TYR A 204 -5.76 13.45 7.92
CA TYR A 204 -5.96 14.14 9.20
C TYR A 204 -5.33 13.43 10.40
N ASN A 205 -4.99 12.14 10.26
CA ASN A 205 -4.42 11.32 11.31
C ASN A 205 -3.04 10.77 10.93
N SER A 206 -2.65 9.61 11.46
CA SER A 206 -1.39 8.99 11.10
C SER A 206 -1.33 8.65 9.61
N LYS A 207 -0.21 8.97 8.97
CA LYS A 207 0.08 8.62 7.56
C LYS A 207 0.40 7.14 7.34
N ARG A 208 0.36 6.34 8.40
CA ARG A 208 0.62 4.91 8.34
C ARG A 208 -0.67 4.16 8.05
N GLU A 209 -0.85 3.78 6.80
CA GLU A 209 -2.05 3.12 6.30
C GLU A 209 -2.36 1.79 7.01
N GLN A 210 -1.33 1.08 7.49
CA GLN A 210 -1.52 -0.16 8.26
C GLN A 210 -2.30 0.04 9.56
N LEU A 211 -2.20 1.23 10.19
CA LEU A 211 -2.92 1.53 11.42
C LEU A 211 -4.40 1.77 11.20
N SER A 212 -4.82 2.07 9.97
CA SER A 212 -6.20 2.48 9.66
C SER A 212 -6.95 1.52 8.74
N PHE A 213 -6.28 0.74 7.89
CA PHE A 213 -6.98 -0.07 6.90
C PHE A 213 -8.01 -1.03 7.51
N ASN A 214 -7.61 -1.84 8.51
CA ASN A 214 -8.52 -2.81 9.12
C ASN A 214 -9.71 -2.13 9.82
N TYR A 215 -9.50 -0.94 10.41
CA TYR A 215 -10.59 -0.13 10.96
C TYR A 215 -11.53 0.38 9.86
N ILE A 216 -11.01 0.87 8.73
CA ILE A 216 -11.82 1.33 7.59
C ILE A 216 -12.60 0.14 6.99
N ALA A 217 -11.96 -1.01 6.80
CA ALA A 217 -12.63 -2.20 6.29
C ALA A 217 -13.81 -2.63 7.21
N TRP A 218 -13.61 -2.61 8.52
CA TRP A 218 -14.66 -2.88 9.51
C TRP A 218 -15.79 -1.84 9.46
N LYS A 219 -15.44 -0.55 9.46
CA LYS A 219 -16.41 0.55 9.53
C LYS A 219 -17.29 0.65 8.28
N TYR A 220 -16.73 0.35 7.12
CA TYR A 220 -17.43 0.46 5.83
C TYR A 220 -17.80 -0.90 5.24
N ASN A 221 -17.64 -1.97 6.03
CA ASN A 221 -17.97 -3.35 5.65
C ASN A 221 -17.30 -3.78 4.32
N LEU A 222 -16.04 -3.37 4.12
CA LEU A 222 -15.24 -3.81 2.98
C LEU A 222 -14.78 -5.25 3.19
N LYS A 223 -15.27 -6.16 2.34
CA LYS A 223 -14.77 -7.54 2.29
C LYS A 223 -13.42 -7.57 1.57
N PHE A 224 -12.46 -8.29 2.13
CA PHE A 224 -11.14 -8.47 1.54
C PHE A 224 -10.57 -9.85 1.88
N ASN A 225 -9.65 -10.31 1.04
CA ASN A 225 -8.96 -11.58 1.22
C ASN A 225 -7.47 -11.38 1.55
N TYR A 226 -6.90 -12.36 2.26
CA TYR A 226 -5.47 -12.44 2.48
C TYR A 226 -4.79 -13.26 1.38
N ILE A 227 -3.76 -12.68 0.77
CA ILE A 227 -2.81 -13.40 -0.08
C ILE A 227 -1.90 -14.22 0.83
N GLN A 228 -1.66 -15.48 0.47
CA GLN A 228 -0.86 -16.39 1.29
C GLN A 228 0.64 -16.12 1.17
N GLY A 229 1.35 -16.20 2.30
CA GLY A 229 2.81 -16.07 2.39
C GLY A 229 3.29 -14.77 3.02
N ASP A 230 4.61 -14.64 3.16
CA ASP A 230 5.26 -13.40 3.63
C ASP A 230 5.38 -12.42 2.46
N SER A 231 4.87 -11.21 2.62
CA SER A 231 4.91 -10.16 1.60
C SER A 231 6.35 -9.75 1.22
N ARG A 232 7.31 -9.91 2.12
CA ARG A 232 8.70 -9.50 1.88
C ARG A 232 9.44 -10.41 0.92
N GLU A 233 9.14 -11.69 0.94
CA GLU A 233 9.71 -12.68 0.03
C GLU A 233 8.77 -13.85 -0.16
N ASN A 234 8.32 -14.02 -1.39
CA ASN A 234 7.46 -15.12 -1.80
C ASN A 234 7.70 -15.46 -3.28
N LYS A 235 6.85 -16.33 -3.84
CA LYS A 235 6.94 -16.73 -5.25
C LYS A 235 6.91 -15.55 -6.22
N TYR A 236 6.15 -14.49 -5.91
CA TYR A 236 5.83 -13.40 -6.83
C TYR A 236 6.65 -12.15 -6.61
N PHE A 237 7.03 -11.88 -5.36
CA PHE A 237 7.62 -10.63 -4.94
C PHE A 237 8.88 -10.82 -4.12
N LEU A 238 9.79 -9.84 -4.26
CA LEU A 238 10.99 -9.72 -3.46
C LEU A 238 11.13 -8.28 -2.97
N ASN A 239 11.22 -8.10 -1.66
CA ASN A 239 11.57 -6.83 -1.07
C ASN A 239 13.08 -6.61 -1.18
N MET A 240 13.51 -5.57 -1.89
CA MET A 240 14.91 -5.23 -2.14
C MET A 240 15.62 -4.60 -0.92
N GLY A 241 14.95 -4.57 0.23
CA GLY A 241 15.52 -4.09 1.48
C GLY A 241 15.29 -2.61 1.76
N ALA A 242 16.23 -1.98 2.47
CA ALA A 242 16.09 -0.59 2.91
C ALA A 242 16.00 0.39 1.73
N HIS A 243 15.19 1.43 1.92
CA HIS A 243 15.06 2.53 0.97
C HIS A 243 16.42 3.15 0.65
N THR A 244 16.73 3.28 -0.63
CA THR A 244 18.05 3.70 -1.14
C THR A 244 18.17 5.21 -1.31
N GLY A 245 17.05 5.93 -1.23
CA GLY A 245 17.01 7.39 -1.38
C GLY A 245 17.64 8.14 -0.22
N LYS A 246 18.38 9.18 -0.54
CA LYS A 246 18.85 10.15 0.46
C LYS A 246 17.64 10.89 1.05
N LYS A 247 17.50 10.83 2.37
CA LYS A 247 16.54 11.66 3.12
C LYS A 247 16.87 13.12 3.01
#